data_8562d5a3cccc0cd5ac76a682af21b55f
#
_entry.id   8562d5a3cccc0cd5ac76a682af21b55f
#
_cell.length_a   1.000
_cell.length_b   1.000
_cell.length_c   1.000
_cell.angle_alpha   90.00
_cell.angle_beta   90.00
_cell.angle_gamma   90.00
#
_symmetry.space_group_name_H-M   'P 1'
#
loop_
_entity.id
_entity.type
_entity.pdbx_description
1 polymer ?
#
loop_
_entity_poly.entity_id
_entity_poly.type
_entity_poly.pdbx_seq_one_letter_code
_entity_poly.pdbx_strand_id
1 'polypeptide(L)'
;MLLYSCGGSEKHLDENDVTLKFDSTWNIYERCTLDENENIVYNAIPWGGLVGTFLDKNMPVDLSGYESITFQFAQPVSVPVQIVVANRFKTVGKKGVSSLTCYFDGQDVTSVNEIVLQASDSCDIIVTDVFLTPGNAKWEATPIWTGQCSFGSWADGFIVKPEFFADAVEGNKIEFIFNTDRSDPDVTYWLFKTIYDGTTDTLEGNDRELNEWGCASIGENATTYRILLTANDVKNLKEHGMFVNGYNINVSQVNLLRRVEPTDMNI
;
A
#
# COMPACT_ATOMS: atom_id res chain seq x y z
N MET A 1 -25.00 -16.49 22.54
CA MET A 1 -24.92 -15.48 21.50
C MET A 1 -23.44 -15.11 21.37
N LEU A 2 -22.73 -15.79 20.48
CA LEU A 2 -21.30 -15.64 20.27
C LEU A 2 -21.11 -14.51 19.25
N LEU A 3 -20.51 -13.41 19.69
CA LEU A 3 -20.06 -12.32 18.83
C LEU A 3 -18.79 -12.80 18.13
N TYR A 4 -18.89 -13.06 16.83
CA TYR A 4 -17.73 -13.18 15.95
C TYR A 4 -17.14 -11.79 15.76
N SER A 5 -16.00 -11.51 16.40
CA SER A 5 -15.13 -10.40 16.05
C SER A 5 -14.48 -10.72 14.71
N CYS A 6 -14.92 -10.10 13.63
CA CYS A 6 -14.15 -10.03 12.39
C CYS A 6 -12.95 -9.12 12.68
N GLY A 7 -11.77 -9.72 12.87
CA GLY A 7 -10.51 -8.99 12.98
C GLY A 7 -10.12 -8.44 11.61
N GLY A 8 -10.59 -7.24 11.29
CA GLY A 8 -9.89 -6.37 10.34
C GLY A 8 -8.68 -5.82 11.07
N SER A 9 -7.49 -5.92 10.50
CA SER A 9 -6.31 -5.27 11.04
C SER A 9 -6.52 -3.75 11.00
N GLU A 10 -6.97 -3.18 12.12
CA GLU A 10 -6.93 -1.73 12.27
C GLU A 10 -5.45 -1.34 12.26
N LYS A 11 -5.03 -0.60 11.24
CA LYS A 11 -3.72 0.02 11.23
C LYS A 11 -3.76 1.12 12.29
N HIS A 12 -3.20 0.85 13.47
CA HIS A 12 -3.06 1.88 14.49
C HIS A 12 -2.17 3.00 13.95
N LEU A 13 -2.62 4.25 14.11
CA LEU A 13 -1.79 5.43 13.90
C LEU A 13 -0.54 5.30 14.77
N ASP A 14 0.59 5.49 14.13
CA ASP A 14 1.85 5.64 14.83
C ASP A 14 1.91 7.02 15.47
N GLU A 15 2.56 7.14 16.63
CA GLU A 15 2.75 8.44 17.29
C GLU A 15 3.50 9.48 16.43
N ASN A 16 4.20 9.02 15.39
CA ASN A 16 4.90 9.87 14.43
C ASN A 16 4.09 10.15 13.16
N ASP A 17 2.93 9.53 12.98
CA ASP A 17 2.09 9.78 11.81
C ASP A 17 1.45 11.17 11.93
N VAL A 18 1.48 11.93 10.85
CA VAL A 18 0.86 13.25 10.79
C VAL A 18 -0.56 13.09 10.26
N THR A 19 -1.55 13.24 11.14
CA THR A 19 -2.96 13.23 10.73
C THR A 19 -3.29 14.48 9.94
N LEU A 20 -3.84 14.30 8.75
CA LEU A 20 -4.38 15.37 7.93
C LEU A 20 -5.82 15.59 8.37
N LYS A 21 -6.10 16.72 9.02
CA LYS A 21 -7.47 17.09 9.37
C LYS A 21 -8.23 17.53 8.12
N PHE A 22 -9.46 17.07 8.02
CA PHE A 22 -10.40 17.49 6.98
C PHE A 22 -10.94 18.89 7.36
N ASP A 23 -10.16 19.88 7.03
CA ASP A 23 -10.56 21.27 7.16
C ASP A 23 -10.92 21.87 5.78
N SER A 24 -11.04 23.18 5.72
CA SER A 24 -11.34 23.92 4.49
C SER A 24 -10.29 23.77 3.39
N THR A 25 -9.17 23.09 3.65
CA THR A 25 -8.12 22.79 2.64
C THR A 25 -8.49 21.58 1.77
N TRP A 26 -9.47 20.75 2.20
CA TRP A 26 -10.01 19.67 1.39
C TRP A 26 -11.20 20.16 0.58
N ASN A 27 -11.04 20.31 -0.74
CA ASN A 27 -12.18 20.47 -1.62
C ASN A 27 -12.91 19.15 -1.76
N ILE A 28 -14.00 19.04 -1.02
CA ILE A 28 -14.91 17.93 -1.10
C ILE A 28 -15.77 18.15 -2.36
N TYR A 29 -15.56 17.34 -3.40
CA TYR A 29 -16.43 17.35 -4.59
C TYR A 29 -17.86 16.94 -4.21
N GLU A 30 -18.82 17.34 -5.02
CA GLU A 30 -20.29 17.42 -4.89
C GLU A 30 -21.04 16.29 -4.12
N ARG A 31 -20.36 15.25 -3.59
CA ARG A 31 -21.00 14.09 -2.94
C ARG A 31 -20.37 13.70 -1.62
N CYS A 32 -19.64 14.59 -1.03
CA CYS A 32 -19.05 14.38 0.29
C CYS A 32 -19.65 15.32 1.31
N THR A 33 -19.87 14.80 2.50
CA THR A 33 -20.29 15.56 3.67
C THR A 33 -19.45 15.14 4.87
N LEU A 34 -19.41 15.95 5.91
CA LEU A 34 -18.88 15.51 7.20
C LEU A 34 -20.03 14.97 8.05
N ASP A 35 -19.80 13.88 8.77
CA ASP A 35 -20.70 13.38 9.78
C ASP A 35 -20.49 14.12 11.13
N GLU A 36 -21.22 13.72 12.17
CA GLU A 36 -21.13 14.30 13.51
C GLU A 36 -19.79 14.06 14.22
N ASN A 37 -18.99 13.13 13.72
CA ASN A 37 -17.65 12.78 14.21
C ASN A 37 -16.53 13.39 13.33
N GLU A 38 -16.90 14.29 12.42
CA GLU A 38 -15.98 14.90 11.44
C GLU A 38 -15.37 13.91 10.43
N ASN A 39 -15.93 12.68 10.29
CA ASN A 39 -15.52 11.77 9.23
C ASN A 39 -16.05 12.24 7.88
N ILE A 40 -15.31 11.97 6.80
CA ILE A 40 -15.81 12.22 5.45
C ILE A 40 -16.75 11.10 5.03
N VAL A 41 -18.00 11.43 4.80
CA VAL A 41 -18.98 10.53 4.14
C VAL A 41 -18.96 10.82 2.65
N TYR A 42 -18.42 9.88 1.88
CA TYR A 42 -18.26 9.97 0.44
C TYR A 42 -19.22 9.02 -0.29
N ASN A 43 -20.25 9.57 -0.94
CA ASN A 43 -21.15 8.81 -1.82
C ASN A 43 -20.50 8.68 -3.19
N ALA A 44 -19.66 7.68 -3.34
CA ALA A 44 -18.85 7.48 -4.54
C ALA A 44 -19.72 7.16 -5.76
N ILE A 45 -19.31 7.67 -6.90
CA ILE A 45 -19.75 7.24 -8.23
C ILE A 45 -18.54 6.66 -8.96
N PRO A 46 -18.76 5.81 -10.00
CA PRO A 46 -17.64 5.21 -10.72
C PRO A 46 -16.63 6.26 -11.16
N TRP A 47 -15.40 6.15 -10.64
CA TRP A 47 -14.26 7.02 -10.91
C TRP A 47 -14.45 8.52 -10.56
N GLY A 48 -15.55 8.86 -9.87
CA GLY A 48 -15.66 10.16 -9.22
C GLY A 48 -14.68 10.27 -8.05
N GLY A 49 -14.11 11.44 -7.80
CA GLY A 49 -13.04 11.58 -6.82
C GLY A 49 -13.47 12.35 -5.56
N LEU A 50 -13.05 11.89 -4.39
CA LEU A 50 -12.84 12.72 -3.23
C LEU A 50 -11.46 13.36 -3.38
N VAL A 51 -11.39 14.66 -3.61
CA VAL A 51 -10.15 15.37 -3.86
C VAL A 51 -9.72 16.14 -2.62
N GLY A 52 -8.57 15.79 -2.09
CA GLY A 52 -7.83 16.58 -1.14
C GLY A 52 -6.92 17.56 -1.85
N THR A 53 -7.15 18.85 -1.69
CA THR A 53 -6.17 19.86 -2.09
C THR A 53 -5.51 20.38 -0.83
N PHE A 54 -4.21 20.16 -0.71
CA PHE A 54 -3.45 20.77 0.38
C PHE A 54 -3.33 22.27 0.09
N LEU A 55 -3.89 23.09 0.99
CA LEU A 55 -3.81 24.53 0.90
C LEU A 55 -4.40 25.14 -0.40
N ASP A 56 -4.28 26.44 -0.59
CA ASP A 56 -4.72 27.13 -1.80
C ASP A 56 -4.30 26.34 -3.06
N LYS A 57 -5.24 26.08 -3.97
CA LYS A 57 -5.07 25.29 -5.22
C LYS A 57 -3.83 25.68 -6.06
N ASN A 58 -3.24 26.81 -5.74
CA ASN A 58 -2.09 27.37 -6.44
C ASN A 58 -0.76 27.11 -5.73
N MET A 59 -0.76 26.45 -4.55
CA MET A 59 0.46 26.19 -3.78
C MET A 59 0.62 24.69 -3.54
N PRO A 60 1.36 24.00 -4.39
CA PRO A 60 1.68 22.59 -4.18
C PRO A 60 2.50 22.41 -2.90
N VAL A 61 2.30 21.29 -2.23
CA VAL A 61 3.00 20.90 -1.02
C VAL A 61 4.14 19.95 -1.35
N ASP A 62 5.27 20.13 -0.68
CA ASP A 62 6.39 19.19 -0.72
C ASP A 62 6.13 18.06 0.28
N LEU A 63 5.92 16.84 -0.23
CA LEU A 63 5.73 15.61 0.55
C LEU A 63 6.98 14.73 0.60
N SER A 64 8.15 15.21 0.15
CA SER A 64 9.39 14.43 0.11
C SER A 64 9.91 13.98 1.48
N GLY A 65 9.44 14.63 2.56
CA GLY A 65 9.69 14.22 3.94
C GLY A 65 8.87 13.03 4.42
N TYR A 66 7.94 12.52 3.61
CA TYR A 66 7.06 11.41 3.97
C TYR A 66 7.28 10.19 3.07
N GLU A 67 7.04 9.00 3.61
CA GLU A 67 7.14 7.76 2.83
C GLU A 67 5.82 7.34 2.19
N SER A 68 4.68 7.76 2.76
CA SER A 68 3.35 7.33 2.28
C SER A 68 2.22 8.20 2.80
N ILE A 69 1.06 8.08 2.13
CA ILE A 69 -0.23 8.53 2.63
C ILE A 69 -1.17 7.33 2.80
N THR A 70 -1.92 7.29 3.89
CA THR A 70 -2.91 6.25 4.19
C THR A 70 -4.29 6.86 4.38
N PHE A 71 -5.30 6.25 3.74
CA PHE A 71 -6.72 6.49 4.02
C PHE A 71 -7.25 5.33 4.86
N GLN A 72 -7.90 5.64 5.97
CA GLN A 72 -8.56 4.67 6.83
C GLN A 72 -10.07 4.76 6.66
N PHE A 73 -10.73 3.61 6.64
CA PHE A 73 -12.17 3.51 6.39
C PHE A 73 -12.89 2.96 7.63
N ALA A 74 -14.06 3.50 7.95
CA ALA A 74 -14.90 3.03 9.06
C ALA A 74 -15.36 1.58 8.90
N GLN A 75 -15.47 1.12 7.65
CA GLN A 75 -15.86 -0.25 7.28
C GLN A 75 -15.04 -0.68 6.07
N PRO A 76 -14.79 -2.00 5.89
CA PRO A 76 -14.15 -2.51 4.69
C PRO A 76 -14.89 -2.05 3.43
N VAL A 77 -14.17 -1.48 2.46
CA VAL A 77 -14.77 -0.96 1.22
C VAL A 77 -15.45 -2.08 0.42
N SER A 78 -16.63 -1.79 -0.13
CA SER A 78 -17.43 -2.78 -0.87
C SER A 78 -17.00 -2.98 -2.32
N VAL A 79 -16.13 -2.11 -2.84
CA VAL A 79 -15.59 -2.10 -4.21
C VAL A 79 -14.10 -1.76 -4.18
N PRO A 80 -13.33 -2.06 -5.24
CA PRO A 80 -11.96 -1.55 -5.37
C PRO A 80 -11.92 -0.03 -5.31
N VAL A 81 -10.92 0.51 -4.61
CA VAL A 81 -10.64 1.95 -4.48
C VAL A 81 -9.22 2.25 -4.93
N GLN A 82 -8.95 3.49 -5.33
CA GLN A 82 -7.59 3.92 -5.66
C GLN A 82 -7.26 5.27 -5.05
N ILE A 83 -6.00 5.45 -4.67
CA ILE A 83 -5.43 6.75 -4.33
C ILE A 83 -4.60 7.20 -5.53
N VAL A 84 -4.87 8.40 -6.03
CA VAL A 84 -4.11 9.05 -7.11
C VAL A 84 -3.41 10.27 -6.53
N VAL A 85 -2.10 10.38 -6.75
CA VAL A 85 -1.28 11.49 -6.24
C VAL A 85 -0.82 12.35 -7.42
N ALA A 86 -1.19 13.64 -7.38
CA ALA A 86 -0.82 14.67 -8.36
C ALA A 86 -1.04 14.26 -9.83
N ASN A 87 -2.01 13.39 -10.13
CA ASN A 87 -2.24 12.79 -11.44
C ASN A 87 -1.02 12.10 -12.07
N ARG A 88 -0.02 11.74 -11.26
CA ARG A 88 1.25 11.15 -11.74
C ARG A 88 1.35 9.66 -11.47
N PHE A 89 0.92 9.20 -10.31
CA PHE A 89 0.95 7.80 -9.92
C PHE A 89 -0.22 7.44 -9.02
N LYS A 90 -0.49 6.16 -8.88
CA LYS A 90 -1.63 5.65 -8.11
C LYS A 90 -1.35 4.32 -7.44
N THR A 91 -2.08 4.06 -6.37
CA THR A 91 -2.22 2.74 -5.76
C THR A 91 -3.68 2.31 -5.84
N VAL A 92 -3.92 1.07 -6.26
CA VAL A 92 -5.28 0.50 -6.36
C VAL A 92 -5.43 -0.57 -5.30
N GLY A 93 -6.37 -0.36 -4.39
CA GLY A 93 -6.72 -1.27 -3.32
C GLY A 93 -7.84 -2.22 -3.73
N LYS A 94 -7.76 -3.46 -3.23
CA LYS A 94 -8.81 -4.48 -3.46
C LYS A 94 -10.08 -4.17 -2.67
N LYS A 95 -11.20 -4.77 -3.09
CA LYS A 95 -12.42 -4.83 -2.27
C LYS A 95 -12.13 -5.47 -0.91
N GLY A 96 -12.72 -4.94 0.15
CA GLY A 96 -12.65 -5.49 1.50
C GLY A 96 -11.52 -4.93 2.36
N VAL A 97 -10.72 -3.98 1.85
CA VAL A 97 -9.69 -3.33 2.69
C VAL A 97 -10.33 -2.30 3.64
N SER A 98 -9.82 -2.24 4.87
CA SER A 98 -10.18 -1.23 5.87
C SER A 98 -9.28 0.00 5.82
N SER A 99 -8.16 -0.07 5.09
CA SER A 99 -7.28 1.05 4.81
C SER A 99 -6.58 0.84 3.47
N LEU A 100 -6.13 1.94 2.86
CA LEU A 100 -5.31 1.90 1.65
C LEU A 100 -4.12 2.84 1.83
N THR A 101 -2.90 2.34 1.57
CA THR A 101 -1.66 3.10 1.66
C THR A 101 -1.06 3.30 0.27
N CYS A 102 -0.74 4.55 -0.07
CA CYS A 102 0.01 4.91 -1.26
C CYS A 102 1.44 5.29 -0.85
N TYR A 103 2.41 4.47 -1.23
CA TYR A 103 3.83 4.75 -0.98
C TYR A 103 4.39 5.68 -2.05
N PHE A 104 5.29 6.57 -1.63
CA PHE A 104 5.91 7.59 -2.49
C PHE A 104 7.26 7.16 -3.09
N ASP A 105 7.66 5.92 -2.85
CA ASP A 105 8.95 5.38 -3.28
C ASP A 105 9.24 5.61 -4.76
N GLY A 106 10.37 6.25 -5.06
CA GLY A 106 10.81 6.53 -6.42
C GLY A 106 9.94 7.55 -7.19
N GLN A 107 8.96 8.16 -6.52
CA GLN A 107 8.08 9.16 -7.13
C GLN A 107 8.52 10.58 -6.78
N ASP A 108 8.34 11.51 -7.71
CA ASP A 108 8.52 12.93 -7.43
C ASP A 108 7.29 13.47 -6.69
N VAL A 109 7.43 13.71 -5.39
CA VAL A 109 6.40 14.29 -4.52
C VAL A 109 6.81 15.65 -3.95
N THR A 110 7.79 16.33 -4.56
CA THR A 110 8.25 17.67 -4.15
C THR A 110 7.23 18.77 -4.45
N SER A 111 6.24 18.46 -5.31
CA SER A 111 5.21 19.43 -5.73
C SER A 111 3.87 18.70 -5.96
N VAL A 112 3.16 18.41 -4.86
CA VAL A 112 1.84 17.74 -4.88
C VAL A 112 0.76 18.79 -4.66
N ASN A 113 -0.12 18.93 -5.65
CA ASN A 113 -1.24 19.87 -5.61
C ASN A 113 -2.56 19.18 -5.25
N GLU A 114 -2.67 17.87 -5.45
CA GLU A 114 -3.88 17.11 -5.14
C GLU A 114 -3.58 15.65 -4.83
N ILE A 115 -4.43 15.09 -3.98
CA ILE A 115 -4.53 13.64 -3.74
C ILE A 115 -6.00 13.29 -3.88
N VAL A 116 -6.29 12.24 -4.64
CA VAL A 116 -7.66 11.83 -4.97
C VAL A 116 -7.91 10.41 -4.50
N LEU A 117 -8.98 10.19 -3.74
CA LEU A 117 -9.54 8.86 -3.49
C LEU A 117 -10.69 8.63 -4.47
N GLN A 118 -10.66 7.54 -5.22
CA GLN A 118 -11.70 7.15 -6.18
C GLN A 118 -12.16 5.73 -5.92
N ALA A 119 -13.43 5.44 -6.24
CA ALA A 119 -13.99 4.10 -6.23
C ALA A 119 -14.27 3.62 -7.65
N SER A 120 -14.14 2.31 -7.89
CA SER A 120 -14.40 1.70 -9.20
C SER A 120 -15.89 1.63 -9.55
N ASP A 121 -16.76 1.71 -8.53
CA ASP A 121 -18.23 1.67 -8.71
C ASP A 121 -18.91 2.52 -7.63
N SER A 122 -20.22 2.69 -7.74
CA SER A 122 -21.03 3.43 -6.79
C SER A 122 -21.08 2.70 -5.44
N CYS A 123 -20.69 3.39 -4.38
CA CYS A 123 -20.75 2.88 -3.02
C CYS A 123 -20.67 4.05 -2.00
N ASP A 124 -21.03 3.77 -0.75
CA ASP A 124 -20.78 4.68 0.36
C ASP A 124 -19.46 4.32 1.02
N ILE A 125 -18.59 5.30 1.18
CA ILE A 125 -17.29 5.19 1.86
C ILE A 125 -17.27 6.22 2.99
N ILE A 126 -16.95 5.78 4.20
CA ILE A 126 -16.68 6.67 5.32
C ILE A 126 -15.19 6.63 5.59
N VAL A 127 -14.51 7.75 5.37
CA VAL A 127 -13.09 7.93 5.68
C VAL A 127 -12.99 8.51 7.08
N THR A 128 -12.41 7.76 8.00
CA THR A 128 -12.22 8.17 9.40
C THR A 128 -10.96 8.98 9.60
N ASP A 129 -9.89 8.60 8.87
CA ASP A 129 -8.60 9.24 8.99
C ASP A 129 -7.86 9.26 7.66
N VAL A 130 -7.06 10.30 7.47
CA VAL A 130 -6.01 10.36 6.45
C VAL A 130 -4.73 10.84 7.13
N PHE A 131 -3.66 10.10 6.96
CA PHE A 131 -2.40 10.47 7.58
C PHE A 131 -1.19 10.23 6.67
N LEU A 132 -0.16 11.03 6.90
CA LEU A 132 1.15 10.92 6.26
C LEU A 132 2.09 10.21 7.22
N THR A 133 2.77 9.19 6.73
CA THR A 133 3.84 8.51 7.48
C THR A 133 5.16 9.19 7.18
N PRO A 134 5.89 9.72 8.19
CA PRO A 134 7.19 10.35 7.97
C PRO A 134 8.20 9.39 7.34
N GLY A 135 8.95 9.88 6.36
CA GLY A 135 9.97 9.11 5.64
C GLY A 135 11.23 8.82 6.46
N ASN A 136 11.33 9.43 7.63
CA ASN A 136 12.42 9.21 8.58
C ASN A 136 12.12 8.07 9.60
N ALA A 137 10.98 7.39 9.49
CA ALA A 137 10.75 6.16 10.23
C ALA A 137 11.90 5.19 9.92
N LYS A 138 12.74 4.90 10.92
CA LYS A 138 13.90 4.03 10.73
C LYS A 138 13.40 2.59 10.59
N TRP A 139 13.47 2.11 9.37
CA TRP A 139 13.28 0.70 9.07
C TRP A 139 14.65 0.03 9.00
N GLU A 140 14.87 -0.99 9.81
CA GLU A 140 16.03 -1.86 9.67
C GLU A 140 15.71 -2.92 8.61
N ALA A 141 16.45 -2.89 7.53
CA ALA A 141 16.29 -3.83 6.43
C ALA A 141 17.19 -5.04 6.63
N THR A 142 16.60 -6.21 6.73
CA THR A 142 17.32 -7.49 6.72
C THR A 142 17.07 -8.19 5.38
N PRO A 143 18.08 -8.40 4.53
CA PRO A 143 17.91 -9.16 3.30
C PRO A 143 17.50 -10.60 3.62
N ILE A 144 16.34 -11.03 3.07
CA ILE A 144 15.82 -12.40 3.20
C ILE A 144 15.94 -13.18 1.88
N TRP A 145 16.25 -12.48 0.79
CA TRP A 145 16.63 -13.06 -0.49
C TRP A 145 17.46 -12.05 -1.28
N THR A 146 18.51 -12.52 -1.96
CA THR A 146 19.34 -11.74 -2.87
C THR A 146 19.67 -12.57 -4.10
N GLY A 147 19.64 -11.95 -5.27
CA GLY A 147 19.93 -12.65 -6.53
C GLY A 147 19.55 -11.82 -7.73
N GLN A 148 19.34 -12.50 -8.84
CA GLN A 148 18.79 -11.93 -10.07
C GLN A 148 17.70 -12.89 -10.56
N CYS A 149 16.46 -12.44 -10.57
CA CYS A 149 15.35 -13.22 -11.11
C CYS A 149 14.53 -12.34 -12.03
N SER A 150 14.53 -12.70 -13.31
CA SER A 150 13.75 -12.00 -14.34
C SER A 150 12.47 -12.77 -14.59
N PHE A 151 11.33 -12.09 -14.44
CA PHE A 151 10.02 -12.66 -14.70
C PHE A 151 9.61 -12.39 -16.15
N GLY A 152 10.18 -13.15 -17.08
CA GLY A 152 9.85 -13.11 -18.51
C GLY A 152 8.72 -14.05 -18.89
N SER A 153 8.43 -15.03 -18.02
CA SER A 153 7.32 -15.97 -18.17
C SER A 153 6.73 -16.33 -16.81
N TRP A 154 5.50 -16.88 -16.80
CA TRP A 154 4.84 -17.34 -15.56
C TRP A 154 5.53 -18.55 -14.90
N ALA A 155 6.48 -19.17 -15.58
CA ALA A 155 7.30 -20.24 -15.01
C ALA A 155 8.48 -19.72 -14.19
N ASP A 156 8.82 -18.45 -14.35
CA ASP A 156 9.93 -17.82 -13.64
C ASP A 156 9.48 -17.39 -12.25
N GLY A 157 10.29 -17.70 -11.24
CA GLY A 157 10.01 -17.32 -9.87
C GLY A 157 11.06 -17.85 -8.91
N PHE A 158 10.94 -17.44 -7.64
CA PHE A 158 11.82 -17.92 -6.58
C PHE A 158 11.04 -18.08 -5.27
N ILE A 159 11.64 -18.86 -4.36
CA ILE A 159 11.09 -19.10 -3.02
C ILE A 159 11.97 -18.41 -1.98
N VAL A 160 11.33 -17.68 -1.08
CA VAL A 160 11.91 -17.25 0.20
C VAL A 160 11.44 -18.24 1.26
N LYS A 161 12.39 -19.00 1.81
CA LYS A 161 12.08 -20.11 2.72
C LYS A 161 11.57 -19.65 4.08
N PRO A 162 10.82 -20.51 4.80
CA PRO A 162 10.23 -20.19 6.12
C PRO A 162 11.24 -19.68 7.16
N GLU A 163 12.47 -20.22 7.17
CA GLU A 163 13.50 -19.85 8.14
C GLU A 163 13.87 -18.36 8.09
N PHE A 164 13.71 -17.69 6.95
CA PHE A 164 13.96 -16.25 6.81
C PHE A 164 12.90 -15.37 7.47
N PHE A 165 11.74 -15.94 7.80
CA PHE A 165 10.66 -15.25 8.50
C PHE A 165 10.60 -15.57 10.00
N ALA A 166 11.58 -16.30 10.56
CA ALA A 166 11.56 -16.74 11.96
C ALA A 166 11.31 -15.59 12.96
N ASP A 167 11.92 -14.44 12.70
CA ASP A 167 11.80 -13.26 13.54
C ASP A 167 10.75 -12.23 13.03
N ALA A 168 9.97 -12.56 12.01
CA ALA A 168 8.93 -11.67 11.54
C ALA A 168 7.83 -11.51 12.60
N VAL A 169 7.30 -10.29 12.72
CA VAL A 169 6.16 -9.95 13.58
C VAL A 169 5.14 -9.14 12.78
N GLU A 170 3.91 -9.08 13.25
CA GLU A 170 2.88 -8.21 12.70
C GLU A 170 3.38 -6.75 12.66
N GLY A 171 3.06 -6.03 11.57
CA GLY A 171 3.54 -4.67 11.36
C GLY A 171 4.92 -4.57 10.69
N ASN A 172 5.67 -5.67 10.56
CA ASN A 172 6.85 -5.69 9.67
C ASN A 172 6.40 -5.53 8.21
N LYS A 173 7.32 -5.13 7.33
CA LYS A 173 7.05 -5.05 5.89
C LYS A 173 7.97 -6.02 5.15
N ILE A 174 7.47 -6.61 4.07
CA ILE A 174 8.32 -7.20 3.04
C ILE A 174 8.53 -6.14 1.97
N GLU A 175 9.79 -5.88 1.62
CA GLU A 175 10.17 -4.97 0.55
C GLU A 175 10.85 -5.75 -0.57
N PHE A 176 10.37 -5.56 -1.79
CA PHE A 176 10.97 -6.07 -3.00
C PHE A 176 11.69 -4.94 -3.71
N ILE A 177 12.96 -5.17 -4.09
CA ILE A 177 13.78 -4.24 -4.88
C ILE A 177 13.91 -4.85 -6.27
N PHE A 178 13.52 -4.10 -7.29
CA PHE A 178 13.44 -4.58 -8.67
C PHE A 178 13.58 -3.46 -9.69
N ASN A 179 13.66 -3.84 -10.95
CA ASN A 179 13.47 -2.95 -12.09
C ASN A 179 12.36 -3.52 -12.99
N THR A 180 11.57 -2.64 -13.59
CA THR A 180 10.63 -3.02 -14.64
C THR A 180 11.39 -3.32 -15.93
N ASP A 181 11.04 -4.42 -16.61
CA ASP A 181 11.61 -4.73 -17.93
C ASP A 181 10.86 -3.92 -18.99
N ARG A 182 11.59 -3.12 -19.74
CA ARG A 182 11.12 -2.27 -20.84
C ARG A 182 11.85 -2.55 -22.15
N SER A 183 12.44 -3.72 -22.26
CA SER A 183 13.18 -4.13 -23.47
C SER A 183 12.26 -4.28 -24.67
N ASP A 184 10.98 -4.61 -24.43
CA ASP A 184 9.94 -4.66 -25.45
C ASP A 184 9.06 -3.39 -25.35
N PRO A 185 9.07 -2.52 -26.38
CA PRO A 185 8.27 -1.26 -26.38
C PRO A 185 6.75 -1.48 -26.44
N ASP A 186 6.30 -2.67 -26.81
CA ASP A 186 4.88 -3.03 -26.85
C ASP A 186 4.36 -3.48 -25.49
N VAL A 187 5.22 -3.68 -24.51
CA VAL A 187 4.86 -4.02 -23.14
C VAL A 187 4.31 -2.79 -22.42
N THR A 188 3.09 -2.91 -21.94
CA THR A 188 2.37 -1.85 -21.20
C THR A 188 1.95 -2.28 -19.80
N TYR A 189 2.43 -3.42 -19.32
CA TYR A 189 2.08 -3.95 -18.01
C TYR A 189 3.25 -4.65 -17.32
N TRP A 190 3.31 -4.46 -16.02
CA TRP A 190 4.27 -5.07 -15.10
C TRP A 190 3.48 -5.67 -13.95
N LEU A 191 3.67 -6.96 -13.67
CA LEU A 191 2.84 -7.70 -12.74
C LEU A 191 3.70 -8.35 -11.66
N PHE A 192 3.23 -8.29 -10.43
CA PHE A 192 3.87 -8.88 -9.26
C PHE A 192 2.91 -9.83 -8.55
N LYS A 193 3.37 -11.03 -8.21
CA LYS A 193 2.59 -12.03 -7.49
C LYS A 193 3.36 -12.57 -6.30
N THR A 194 2.70 -12.61 -5.15
CA THR A 194 3.22 -13.17 -3.91
C THR A 194 2.18 -14.10 -3.30
N ILE A 195 2.56 -15.33 -3.05
CA ILE A 195 1.70 -16.33 -2.39
C ILE A 195 2.51 -17.05 -1.30
N TYR A 196 1.84 -17.68 -0.35
CA TYR A 196 2.50 -18.61 0.55
C TYR A 196 2.96 -19.83 -0.27
N ASP A 197 4.21 -20.28 -0.08
CA ASP A 197 4.76 -21.35 -0.89
C ASP A 197 3.95 -22.64 -0.73
N GLY A 198 3.74 -23.34 -1.84
CA GLY A 198 2.91 -24.54 -1.88
C GLY A 198 1.39 -24.32 -1.78
N THR A 199 0.92 -23.07 -1.79
CA THR A 199 -0.51 -22.71 -1.75
C THR A 199 -0.92 -21.87 -2.96
N THR A 200 -2.20 -21.48 -3.01
CA THR A 200 -2.71 -20.49 -3.99
C THR A 200 -3.04 -19.15 -3.32
N ASP A 201 -2.87 -19.07 -2.01
CA ASP A 201 -3.32 -17.93 -1.22
C ASP A 201 -2.29 -16.81 -1.25
N THR A 202 -2.74 -15.61 -1.61
CA THR A 202 -1.91 -14.41 -1.60
C THR A 202 -1.73 -13.88 -0.17
N LEU A 203 -0.65 -13.14 0.05
CA LEU A 203 -0.44 -12.47 1.32
C LEU A 203 -1.62 -11.54 1.64
N GLU A 204 -2.16 -11.66 2.85
CA GLU A 204 -3.35 -10.93 3.30
C GLU A 204 -3.08 -9.42 3.38
N GLY A 205 -1.88 -9.04 3.86
CA GLY A 205 -1.44 -7.66 3.95
C GLY A 205 -1.15 -6.99 2.60
N ASN A 206 -1.26 -7.74 1.49
CA ASN A 206 -1.28 -7.14 0.17
C ASN A 206 -2.61 -6.41 -0.04
N ASP A 207 -2.60 -5.10 0.15
CA ASP A 207 -3.76 -4.21 0.05
C ASP A 207 -4.13 -3.83 -1.40
N ARG A 208 -3.30 -4.20 -2.39
CA ARG A 208 -3.53 -3.87 -3.80
C ARG A 208 -4.58 -4.75 -4.44
N GLU A 209 -5.31 -4.18 -5.39
CA GLU A 209 -6.19 -4.96 -6.25
C GLU A 209 -5.37 -5.98 -7.05
N LEU A 210 -5.83 -7.23 -7.00
CA LEU A 210 -5.23 -8.32 -7.76
C LEU A 210 -6.08 -8.62 -8.97
N ASN A 211 -5.43 -8.85 -10.11
CA ASN A 211 -6.13 -9.30 -11.31
C ASN A 211 -6.59 -10.77 -11.19
N GLU A 212 -7.22 -11.31 -12.21
CA GLU A 212 -7.74 -12.69 -12.26
C GLU A 212 -6.66 -13.77 -12.02
N TRP A 213 -5.38 -13.43 -12.19
CA TRP A 213 -4.24 -14.34 -11.93
C TRP A 213 -3.63 -14.16 -10.55
N GLY A 214 -4.21 -13.29 -9.71
CA GLY A 214 -3.71 -12.98 -8.36
C GLY A 214 -2.48 -12.08 -8.36
N CYS A 215 -2.30 -11.23 -9.38
CA CYS A 215 -1.15 -10.34 -9.51
C CYS A 215 -1.54 -8.89 -9.28
N ALA A 216 -0.70 -8.16 -8.54
CA ALA A 216 -0.76 -6.72 -8.44
C ALA A 216 -0.13 -6.06 -9.67
N SER A 217 -0.76 -5.00 -10.19
CA SER A 217 -0.15 -4.15 -11.21
C SER A 217 0.88 -3.22 -10.59
N ILE A 218 2.04 -3.12 -11.25
CA ILE A 218 3.16 -2.28 -10.83
C ILE A 218 3.30 -1.12 -11.82
N GLY A 219 3.61 0.07 -11.30
CA GLY A 219 3.86 1.25 -12.14
C GLY A 219 5.14 1.10 -12.96
N GLU A 220 5.15 1.66 -14.15
CA GLU A 220 6.25 1.59 -15.13
C GLU A 220 7.62 1.95 -14.55
N ASN A 221 7.67 2.94 -13.65
CA ASN A 221 8.92 3.45 -13.07
C ASN A 221 9.14 2.98 -11.62
N ALA A 222 8.34 2.02 -11.13
CA ALA A 222 8.49 1.54 -9.77
C ALA A 222 9.77 0.70 -9.65
N THR A 223 10.49 0.91 -8.57
CA THR A 223 11.70 0.18 -8.20
C THR A 223 11.55 -0.61 -6.91
N THR A 224 10.47 -0.37 -6.19
CA THR A 224 10.13 -1.06 -4.94
C THR A 224 8.66 -1.42 -4.89
N TYR A 225 8.36 -2.50 -4.17
CA TYR A 225 7.02 -2.92 -3.80
C TYR A 225 7.04 -3.38 -2.35
N ARG A 226 6.08 -2.94 -1.55
CA ARG A 226 6.02 -3.26 -0.13
C ARG A 226 4.68 -3.88 0.24
N ILE A 227 4.72 -4.85 1.17
CA ILE A 227 3.55 -5.50 1.77
C ILE A 227 3.69 -5.41 3.28
N LEU A 228 2.70 -4.84 3.95
CA LEU A 228 2.63 -4.80 5.42
C LEU A 228 2.12 -6.16 5.91
N LEU A 229 2.86 -6.80 6.81
CA LEU A 229 2.50 -8.14 7.30
C LEU A 229 1.40 -8.06 8.37
N THR A 230 0.33 -8.83 8.15
CA THR A 230 -0.67 -9.12 9.19
C THR A 230 -0.19 -10.25 10.11
N ALA A 231 -0.88 -10.45 11.23
CA ALA A 231 -0.62 -11.60 12.12
C ALA A 231 -0.76 -12.94 11.38
N ASN A 232 -1.73 -13.03 10.45
CA ASN A 232 -1.96 -14.22 9.63
C ASN A 232 -0.84 -14.43 8.60
N ASP A 233 -0.35 -13.36 7.97
CA ASP A 233 0.81 -13.43 7.08
C ASP A 233 2.03 -13.99 7.83
N VAL A 234 2.33 -13.43 9.01
CA VAL A 234 3.46 -13.87 9.81
C VAL A 234 3.38 -15.36 10.14
N LYS A 235 2.19 -15.85 10.50
CA LYS A 235 1.96 -17.28 10.78
C LYS A 235 2.25 -18.13 9.54
N ASN A 236 1.64 -17.79 8.41
CA ASN A 236 1.75 -18.58 7.17
C ASN A 236 3.16 -18.52 6.58
N LEU A 237 3.82 -17.36 6.63
CA LEU A 237 5.20 -17.22 6.16
C LEU A 237 6.19 -18.05 6.98
N LYS A 238 5.99 -18.16 8.29
CA LYS A 238 6.80 -19.04 9.17
C LYS A 238 6.57 -20.52 8.89
N GLU A 239 5.39 -20.89 8.42
CA GLU A 239 5.03 -22.29 8.13
C GLU A 239 5.43 -22.68 6.69
N HIS A 240 5.15 -21.83 5.71
CA HIS A 240 5.25 -22.16 4.29
C HIS A 240 6.39 -21.43 3.57
N GLY A 241 6.80 -20.25 4.04
CA GLY A 241 7.63 -19.33 3.25
C GLY A 241 6.79 -18.57 2.23
N MET A 242 7.46 -18.01 1.23
CA MET A 242 6.83 -17.19 0.21
C MET A 242 7.33 -17.56 -1.19
N PHE A 243 6.43 -17.80 -2.12
CA PHE A 243 6.76 -17.88 -3.54
C PHE A 243 6.48 -16.54 -4.21
N VAL A 244 7.45 -16.08 -4.99
CA VAL A 244 7.41 -14.79 -5.71
C VAL A 244 7.54 -15.06 -7.19
N ASN A 245 6.60 -14.52 -7.97
CA ASN A 245 6.71 -14.50 -9.42
C ASN A 245 6.01 -13.24 -10.00
N GLY A 246 5.91 -13.15 -11.32
CA GLY A 246 5.29 -11.99 -11.97
C GLY A 246 5.51 -11.98 -13.47
N TYR A 247 5.50 -10.77 -14.04
CA TYR A 247 5.75 -10.58 -15.47
C TYR A 247 6.41 -9.22 -15.72
N ASN A 248 7.43 -9.20 -16.60
CA ASN A 248 8.20 -8.01 -16.99
C ASN A 248 8.89 -7.27 -15.82
N ILE A 249 9.35 -8.01 -14.82
CA ILE A 249 10.05 -7.48 -13.64
C ILE A 249 11.33 -8.26 -13.39
N ASN A 250 12.40 -7.55 -13.04
CA ASN A 250 13.69 -8.12 -12.68
C ASN A 250 13.94 -7.83 -11.19
N VAL A 251 13.74 -8.84 -10.31
CA VAL A 251 13.94 -8.71 -8.86
C VAL A 251 15.41 -8.95 -8.54
N SER A 252 15.98 -8.08 -7.70
CA SER A 252 17.36 -8.19 -7.22
C SER A 252 17.48 -8.49 -5.73
N GLN A 253 16.48 -8.11 -4.93
CA GLN A 253 16.54 -8.29 -3.48
C GLN A 253 15.14 -8.31 -2.87
N VAL A 254 14.99 -9.05 -1.78
CA VAL A 254 13.83 -8.98 -0.88
C VAL A 254 14.33 -8.75 0.53
N ASN A 255 13.77 -7.76 1.19
CA ASN A 255 14.07 -7.41 2.57
C ASN A 255 12.88 -7.68 3.49
N LEU A 256 13.16 -8.12 4.70
CA LEU A 256 12.25 -7.97 5.83
C LEU A 256 12.59 -6.64 6.52
N LEU A 257 11.67 -5.69 6.50
CA LEU A 257 11.80 -4.41 7.15
C LEU A 257 11.19 -4.50 8.55
N ARG A 258 11.99 -4.18 9.56
CA ARG A 258 11.56 -4.05 10.95
C ARG A 258 11.57 -2.59 11.34
N ARG A 259 10.54 -2.17 12.04
CA ARG A 259 10.53 -0.82 12.60
C ARG A 259 11.53 -0.74 13.74
N VAL A 260 12.38 0.28 13.71
CA VAL A 260 13.26 0.64 14.83
C VAL A 260 12.56 1.71 15.63
N GLU A 261 12.07 1.36 16.82
CA GLU A 261 11.59 2.36 17.77
C GLU A 261 12.73 3.36 18.03
N PRO A 262 12.43 4.66 18.14
CA PRO A 262 13.43 5.61 18.57
C PRO A 262 13.93 5.17 19.95
N THR A 263 15.10 4.59 20.00
CA THR A 263 15.76 4.42 21.31
C THR A 263 15.90 5.82 21.87
N ASP A 264 15.36 6.03 23.08
CA ASP A 264 15.55 7.23 23.86
C ASP A 264 17.00 7.66 23.73
N MET A 265 17.23 8.71 22.94
CA MET A 265 18.52 9.37 22.96
C MET A 265 18.59 10.06 24.32
N ASN A 266 19.12 9.33 25.31
CA ASN A 266 19.55 9.95 26.54
C ASN A 266 20.55 11.06 26.17
N ILE A 267 20.08 12.31 26.30
CA ILE A 267 20.90 13.52 26.25
C ILE A 267 21.62 13.63 27.60
#